data_a39c319643322904a51fc6e89ec81fea
#
_entry.id   a39c319643322904a51fc6e89ec81fea
#
_cell.length_a   1.000
_cell.length_b   1.000
_cell.length_c   1.000
_cell.angle_alpha   90.00
_cell.angle_beta   90.00
_cell.angle_gamma   90.00
#
_symmetry.space_group_name_H-M   'P 1'
#
loop_
_entity.id
_entity.type
_entity.pdbx_description
1 polymer ?
#
loop_
_entity_poly.entity_id
_entity_poly.type
_entity_poly.pdbx_seq_one_letter_code
_entity_poly.pdbx_strand_id
1 'polypeptide(L)' 'MHTTTLNLLDVVALLADIPSHGLVRGQVGTVVELLDGAYEVEFSDDDGKSYAELALAPDQLLVLRHRPQCAA' A
#
# COMPACT_ATOMS: atom_id res chain seq x y z
N MET A 1 -12.37 16.90 -6.07
CA MET A 1 -11.23 16.13 -5.61
C MET A 1 -11.58 14.67 -5.43
N HIS A 2 -10.72 13.79 -5.87
CA HIS A 2 -11.00 12.37 -5.79
C HIS A 2 -10.31 11.75 -4.59
N THR A 3 -11.07 10.94 -3.88
CA THR A 3 -10.51 10.10 -2.84
C THR A 3 -10.28 8.74 -3.47
N THR A 4 -9.03 8.31 -3.49
CA THR A 4 -8.70 7.00 -4.02
C THR A 4 -9.20 5.93 -3.07
N THR A 5 -10.06 5.06 -3.56
CA THR A 5 -10.53 3.92 -2.81
C THR A 5 -9.64 2.74 -3.14
N LEU A 6 -9.02 2.16 -2.13
CA LEU A 6 -8.20 0.98 -2.31
C LEU A 6 -9.05 -0.26 -2.11
N ASN A 7 -8.69 -1.30 -2.84
CA ASN A 7 -9.39 -2.58 -2.77
C ASN A 7 -8.48 -3.64 -2.20
N LEU A 8 -9.10 -4.71 -1.72
CA LEU A 8 -8.36 -5.85 -1.23
C LEU A 8 -7.43 -6.35 -2.33
N LEU A 9 -6.19 -6.65 -1.96
CA LEU A 9 -5.13 -7.15 -2.84
C LEU A 9 -4.56 -6.11 -3.79
N ASP A 10 -4.96 -4.84 -3.66
CA ASP A 10 -4.28 -3.79 -4.40
C ASP A 10 -2.81 -3.72 -3.99
N VAL A 11 -1.95 -3.49 -4.97
CA VAL A 11 -0.53 -3.29 -4.73
C VAL A 11 -0.30 -1.79 -4.54
N VAL A 12 0.40 -1.44 -3.48
CA VAL A 12 0.58 -0.05 -3.09
C VAL A 12 2.05 0.24 -2.79
N ALA A 13 2.43 1.50 -2.85
CA ALA A 13 3.75 1.95 -2.43
C ALA A 13 3.59 3.00 -1.34
N LEU A 14 4.56 3.04 -0.43
CA LEU A 14 4.57 4.05 0.62
C LEU A 14 4.90 5.41 0.05
N LEU A 15 4.15 6.42 0.48
CA LEU A 15 4.41 7.82 0.10
C LEU A 15 5.36 8.51 1.06
N ALA A 16 5.65 7.90 2.20
CA ALA A 16 6.53 8.47 3.22
C ALA A 16 7.22 7.36 3.98
N ASP A 17 8.33 7.72 4.64
CA ASP A 17 9.04 6.79 5.50
C ASP A 17 8.20 6.46 6.74
N ILE A 18 8.36 5.24 7.25
CA ILE A 18 7.76 4.82 8.52
C ILE A 18 8.90 4.26 9.37
N PRO A 19 9.68 5.15 10.01
CA PRO A 19 10.89 4.71 10.73
C PRO A 19 10.62 3.72 11.85
N SER A 20 9.45 3.82 12.50
CA SER A 20 9.11 2.92 13.60
C SER A 20 8.99 1.47 13.15
N HIS A 21 8.85 1.24 11.85
CA HIS A 21 8.75 -0.11 11.29
C HIS A 21 9.88 -0.41 10.32
N GLY A 22 10.87 0.49 10.24
CA GLY A 22 11.98 0.29 9.34
C GLY A 22 11.63 0.35 7.86
N LEU A 23 10.54 1.03 7.54
CA LEU A 23 10.07 1.14 6.16
C LEU A 23 10.40 2.51 5.59
N VAL A 24 10.68 2.55 4.29
CA VAL A 24 11.01 3.81 3.61
C VAL A 24 10.04 4.05 2.46
N ARG A 25 9.92 5.33 2.12
CA ARG A 25 9.11 5.76 0.99
C ARG A 25 9.44 4.95 -0.25
N GLY A 26 8.41 4.52 -0.96
CA GLY A 26 8.57 3.74 -2.18
C GLY A 26 8.53 2.24 -1.98
N GLN A 27 8.61 1.75 -0.75
CA GLN A 27 8.49 0.31 -0.53
C GLN A 27 7.08 -0.14 -0.88
N VAL A 28 6.99 -1.34 -1.46
CA VAL A 28 5.76 -1.86 -2.05
C VAL A 28 5.17 -2.93 -1.15
N GLY A 29 3.86 -2.84 -0.96
CA GLY A 29 3.11 -3.83 -0.20
C GLY A 29 1.79 -4.14 -0.84
N THR A 30 1.00 -4.98 -0.19
CA THR A 30 -0.30 -5.42 -0.67
C THR A 30 -1.35 -5.19 0.39
N VAL A 31 -2.50 -4.66 -0.01
CA VAL A 31 -3.63 -4.47 0.91
C VAL A 31 -4.22 -5.84 1.21
N VAL A 32 -4.16 -6.26 2.47
CA VAL A 32 -4.65 -7.57 2.88
C VAL A 32 -5.93 -7.50 3.70
N GLU A 33 -6.31 -6.30 4.17
CA GLU A 33 -7.56 -6.13 4.90
C GLU A 33 -8.02 -4.68 4.80
N LEU A 34 -9.32 -4.49 4.64
CA LEU A 34 -9.94 -3.17 4.64
C LEU A 34 -10.43 -2.87 6.04
N LEU A 35 -9.92 -1.79 6.62
CA LEU A 35 -10.26 -1.36 7.97
C LEU A 35 -11.10 -0.09 7.90
N ASP A 36 -11.68 0.29 9.01
CA ASP A 36 -12.44 1.53 9.10
C ASP A 36 -11.45 2.70 9.08
N GLY A 37 -11.40 3.40 7.95
CA GLY A 37 -10.51 4.56 7.80
C GLY A 37 -9.05 4.23 7.53
N ALA A 38 -8.72 2.95 7.34
CA ALA A 38 -7.34 2.54 7.14
C ALA A 38 -7.28 1.26 6.32
N TYR A 39 -6.06 0.88 5.96
CA TYR A 39 -5.83 -0.35 5.21
C TYR A 39 -4.72 -1.13 5.86
N GLU A 40 -4.93 -2.42 6.08
CA GLU A 40 -3.87 -3.29 6.55
C GLU A 40 -3.02 -3.66 5.35
N VAL A 41 -1.72 -3.36 5.42
CA VAL A 41 -0.81 -3.57 4.29
C VAL A 41 0.31 -4.50 4.73
N GLU A 42 0.53 -5.54 3.93
CA GLU A 42 1.59 -6.50 4.15
C GLU A 42 2.74 -6.21 3.19
N PHE A 43 3.95 -6.16 3.74
CA PHE A 43 5.16 -5.96 2.96
C PHE A 43 5.95 -7.26 2.95
N SER A 44 6.24 -7.76 1.76
CA SER A 44 6.94 -9.05 1.59
C SER A 44 8.23 -8.85 0.80
N ASP A 45 9.19 -9.72 1.08
CA ASP A 45 10.44 -9.71 0.32
C ASP A 45 10.28 -10.51 -0.98
N ASP A 46 11.37 -10.66 -1.73
CA ASP A 46 11.34 -11.33 -3.03
C ASP A 46 10.99 -12.81 -2.92
N ASP A 47 11.17 -13.40 -1.75
CA ASP A 47 10.82 -14.80 -1.51
C ASP A 47 9.40 -14.97 -1.01
N GLY A 48 8.64 -13.89 -0.93
CA GLY A 48 7.26 -13.92 -0.46
C GLY A 48 7.13 -13.94 1.05
N LYS A 49 8.22 -13.73 1.77
CA LYS A 49 8.17 -13.66 3.23
C LYS A 49 7.72 -12.28 3.68
N SER A 50 6.70 -12.24 4.53
CA SER A 50 6.25 -11.00 5.11
C SER A 50 7.27 -10.51 6.14
N TYR A 51 7.70 -9.26 6.00
CA TYR A 51 8.61 -8.65 6.98
C TYR A 51 7.96 -7.51 7.75
N ALA A 52 6.77 -7.09 7.35
CA ALA A 52 6.02 -6.09 8.08
C ALA A 52 4.55 -6.15 7.66
N GLU A 53 3.67 -5.87 8.60
CA GLU A 53 2.25 -5.76 8.32
C GLU A 53 1.68 -4.74 9.29
N LEU A 54 1.04 -3.68 8.78
CA LEU A 54 0.55 -2.62 9.63
C LEU A 54 -0.60 -1.88 8.96
N ALA A 55 -1.38 -1.19 9.80
CA ALA A 55 -2.49 -0.37 9.32
C ALA A 55 -1.97 1.00 8.88
N LEU A 56 -2.36 1.42 7.71
CA LEU A 56 -1.91 2.68 7.12
C LEU A 56 -3.09 3.49 6.63
N ALA A 57 -2.97 4.81 6.73
CA ALA A 57 -4.00 5.72 6.27
C ALA A 57 -3.95 5.84 4.74
N PRO A 58 -5.08 6.16 4.10
CA PRO A 58 -5.10 6.28 2.64
C PRO A 58 -4.09 7.27 2.08
N ASP A 59 -3.79 8.34 2.80
CA ASP A 59 -2.88 9.37 2.33
C ASP A 59 -1.40 8.96 2.43
N GLN A 60 -1.13 7.80 3.01
CA GLN A 60 0.23 7.25 3.09
C GLN A 60 0.52 6.29 1.94
N LEU A 61 -0.46 6.03 1.09
CA LEU A 61 -0.38 4.97 0.09
C LEU A 61 -0.64 5.47 -1.31
N LEU A 62 0.14 4.96 -2.25
CA LEU A 62 -0.07 5.18 -3.68
C LEU A 62 -0.42 3.84 -4.30
N VAL A 63 -1.61 3.72 -4.89
CA VAL A 63 -1.98 2.49 -5.57
C VAL A 63 -1.19 2.40 -6.88
N LEU A 64 -0.60 1.23 -7.12
CA LEU A 64 0.17 0.99 -8.33
C LEU A 64 -0.71 0.35 -9.38
N ARG A 65 -0.56 0.79 -10.62
CA ARG A 65 -1.39 0.31 -11.72
C ARG A 65 -0.52 -0.36 -12.75
N HIS A 66 -0.85 -1.60 -13.05
CA HIS A 66 -0.06 -2.42 -13.96
C HIS A 66 -0.49 -2.29 -15.40
N ARG A 67 -1.63 -1.63 -15.65
CA ARG A 67 -2.19 -1.49 -16.98
C ARG A 67 -2.55 -0.03 -17.23
N PRO A 68 -2.57 0.39 -18.50
CA PRO A 68 -3.07 1.73 -18.81
C PRO A 68 -4.48 1.89 -18.29
N GLN A 69 -4.71 2.95 -17.52
CA GLN A 69 -6.02 3.23 -16.93
C GLN A 69 -6.69 4.40 -17.63
N CYS A 70 -5.94 5.14 -18.42
CA CYS A 70 -6.47 6.29 -19.11
C CYS A 70 -7.00 5.88 -20.46
N ALA A 71 -8.26 6.26 -20.75
CA ALA A 71 -8.88 5.94 -22.00
C ALA A 71 -8.46 6.88 -23.13
N ALA A 72 -7.88 7.99 -22.80
CA ALA A 72 -7.42 9.04 -23.71
C ALA A 72 -8.12 9.05 -25.04
#